data_12cb6ad4f501e8cb4f8b4fdbe1c53b91
#
_entry.id   12cb6ad4f501e8cb4f8b4fdbe1c53b91
#
_cell.length_a   1.000
_cell.length_b   1.000
_cell.length_c   1.000
_cell.angle_alpha   90.00
_cell.angle_beta   90.00
_cell.angle_gamma   90.00
#
_symmetry.space_group_name_H-M   'P 1'
#
loop_
_entity.id
_entity.type
_entity.pdbx_description
1 polymer ?
#
loop_
_entity_poly.entity_id
_entity_poly.type
_entity_poly.pdbx_seq_one_letter_code
_entity_poly.pdbx_strand_id
1 'polypeptide(L)'
;IEAGERIGKKSIDSDYISNQIQIMKLIMKEAKFEIPELHIDEWNFTISNRNILNDSCEQGAYILKNCIDMNGQVDIMAYWHALDLYSDYYDTDTVLNGDSGLISRDGICKPSFYAFQFINRLRSKVLGKYENAIVTTNGRNHFVIACHNYKSLSSRYVFTDEDEIQLEDIEQYVEDVEPIK
;
A
#
# COMPACT_ATOMS: atom_id res chain seq x y z
N ILE A 1 19.02 -14.95 14.14
CA ILE A 1 18.27 -13.65 14.21
C ILE A 1 17.79 -13.58 15.63
N GLU A 2 18.29 -12.62 16.41
CA GLU A 2 17.80 -12.41 17.77
C GLU A 2 16.39 -11.82 17.73
N ALA A 3 15.51 -12.35 18.57
CA ALA A 3 14.14 -11.89 18.66
C ALA A 3 14.14 -10.41 19.10
N GLY A 4 13.64 -9.52 18.24
CA GLY A 4 13.54 -8.09 18.49
C GLY A 4 14.38 -7.20 17.56
N GLU A 5 15.31 -7.73 16.76
CA GLU A 5 15.97 -6.95 15.73
C GLU A 5 15.04 -6.77 14.51
N ARG A 6 14.72 -5.54 14.20
CA ARG A 6 14.04 -5.21 12.93
C ARG A 6 15.00 -5.44 11.78
N ILE A 7 14.68 -6.40 10.93
CA ILE A 7 15.46 -6.71 9.73
C ILE A 7 14.91 -5.86 8.59
N GLY A 8 15.59 -4.83 8.24
CA GLY A 8 15.25 -3.99 7.11
C GLY A 8 15.13 -2.52 7.49
N LYS A 9 15.37 -1.69 6.51
CA LYS A 9 15.17 -0.23 6.61
C LYS A 9 13.78 0.08 6.08
N LYS A 10 13.07 0.97 6.76
CA LYS A 10 11.86 1.60 6.24
C LYS A 10 12.21 2.35 4.95
N SER A 11 11.33 2.35 3.99
CA SER A 11 11.48 3.12 2.77
C SER A 11 10.41 4.20 2.69
N ILE A 12 10.83 5.43 2.43
CA ILE A 12 9.95 6.55 2.09
C ILE A 12 9.60 6.58 0.59
N ASP A 13 10.16 5.65 -0.17
CA ASP A 13 9.95 5.56 -1.62
C ASP A 13 8.52 5.11 -1.93
N SER A 14 7.74 6.02 -2.49
CA SER A 14 6.35 5.75 -2.93
C SER A 14 6.28 4.66 -4.01
N ASP A 15 7.38 4.40 -4.70
CA ASP A 15 7.50 3.42 -5.78
C ASP A 15 8.23 2.14 -5.34
N TYR A 16 8.39 1.95 -4.02
CA TYR A 16 9.18 0.85 -3.46
C TYR A 16 8.81 -0.51 -4.07
N ILE A 17 7.53 -0.88 -4.09
CA ILE A 17 7.07 -2.17 -4.65
C ILE A 17 7.45 -2.27 -6.13
N SER A 18 7.19 -1.22 -6.91
CA SER A 18 7.52 -1.17 -8.33
C SER A 18 9.02 -1.33 -8.57
N ASN A 19 9.83 -0.62 -7.81
CA ASN A 19 11.29 -0.66 -7.91
C ASN A 19 11.83 -2.05 -7.55
N GLN A 20 11.33 -2.69 -6.48
CA GLN A 20 11.74 -4.04 -6.10
C GLN A 20 11.39 -5.07 -7.17
N ILE A 21 10.20 -4.99 -7.75
CA ILE A 21 9.80 -5.90 -8.84
C ILE A 21 10.68 -5.71 -10.09
N GLN A 22 11.02 -4.46 -10.43
CA GLN A 22 11.92 -4.19 -11.56
C GLN A 22 13.32 -4.75 -11.32
N ILE A 23 13.89 -4.53 -10.13
CA ILE A 23 15.21 -5.06 -9.75
C ILE A 23 15.21 -6.59 -9.83
N MET A 24 14.19 -7.23 -9.28
CA MET A 24 14.06 -8.68 -9.33
C MET A 24 14.01 -9.20 -10.78
N LYS A 25 13.19 -8.57 -11.63
CA LYS A 25 13.11 -8.96 -13.06
C LYS A 25 14.45 -8.80 -13.79
N LEU A 26 15.22 -7.77 -13.45
CA LEU A 26 16.57 -7.56 -14.01
C LEU A 26 17.52 -8.68 -13.58
N ILE A 27 17.57 -9.02 -12.31
CA ILE A 27 18.42 -10.09 -11.77
C ILE A 27 18.05 -11.42 -12.45
N MET A 28 16.78 -11.74 -12.57
CA MET A 28 16.33 -12.99 -13.21
C MET A 28 16.70 -13.03 -14.68
N LYS A 29 16.57 -11.90 -15.38
CA LYS A 29 17.01 -11.79 -16.78
C LYS A 29 18.50 -12.02 -16.95
N GLU A 30 19.33 -11.43 -16.09
CA GLU A 30 20.78 -11.62 -16.08
C GLU A 30 21.15 -13.10 -15.77
N ALA A 31 20.43 -13.72 -14.86
CA ALA A 31 20.58 -15.13 -14.53
C ALA A 31 20.04 -16.06 -15.61
N LYS A 32 19.45 -15.53 -16.70
CA LYS A 32 18.77 -16.30 -17.76
C LYS A 32 17.68 -17.23 -17.22
N PHE A 33 16.99 -16.78 -16.19
CA PHE A 33 15.88 -17.49 -15.56
C PHE A 33 14.56 -16.99 -16.17
N GLU A 34 13.77 -17.91 -16.71
CA GLU A 34 12.42 -17.60 -17.19
C GLU A 34 11.45 -17.56 -16.00
N ILE A 35 10.68 -16.48 -15.93
CA ILE A 35 9.65 -16.29 -14.91
C ILE A 35 8.32 -16.68 -15.52
N PRO A 36 7.73 -17.83 -15.18
CA PRO A 36 6.41 -18.21 -15.70
C PRO A 36 5.30 -17.33 -15.13
N GLU A 37 5.33 -17.06 -13.85
CA GLU A 37 4.38 -16.20 -13.14
C GLU A 37 5.09 -15.49 -11.98
N LEU A 38 4.62 -14.29 -11.65
CA LEU A 38 5.14 -13.49 -10.55
C LEU A 38 4.02 -13.12 -9.60
N HIS A 39 4.12 -13.62 -8.37
CA HIS A 39 3.12 -13.40 -7.32
C HIS A 39 3.73 -12.59 -6.18
N ILE A 40 2.98 -11.57 -5.72
CA ILE A 40 3.18 -10.92 -4.43
C ILE A 40 2.11 -11.50 -3.52
N ASP A 41 2.50 -12.39 -2.63
CA ASP A 41 1.59 -13.16 -1.77
C ASP A 41 1.20 -12.41 -0.49
N GLU A 42 1.94 -11.36 -0.13
CA GLU A 42 1.61 -10.48 0.99
C GLU A 42 2.18 -9.08 0.76
N TRP A 43 1.33 -8.08 0.91
CA TRP A 43 1.75 -6.68 0.96
C TRP A 43 0.73 -5.81 1.68
N ASN A 44 1.19 -4.71 2.26
CA ASN A 44 0.35 -3.64 2.80
C ASN A 44 1.13 -2.32 2.82
N PHE A 45 0.60 -1.32 3.49
CA PHE A 45 1.20 0.01 3.57
C PHE A 45 2.24 0.12 4.68
N THR A 46 2.00 -0.50 5.83
CA THR A 46 2.85 -0.40 7.01
C THR A 46 3.18 -1.79 7.54
N ILE A 47 4.34 -1.91 8.21
CA ILE A 47 4.71 -3.14 8.93
C ILE A 47 3.89 -3.25 10.22
N SER A 48 3.54 -2.11 10.81
CA SER A 48 2.78 -2.05 12.06
C SER A 48 1.30 -2.24 11.82
N ASN A 49 0.68 -3.12 12.58
CA ASN A 49 -0.77 -3.27 12.66
C ASN A 49 -1.42 -2.31 13.68
N ARG A 50 -0.72 -1.25 14.06
CA ARG A 50 -1.16 -0.18 14.96
C ARG A 50 -0.82 1.20 14.43
N ASN A 51 -0.92 1.38 13.13
CA ASN A 51 -0.64 2.65 12.50
C ASN A 51 -1.95 3.30 12.05
N ILE A 52 -2.26 4.47 12.58
CA ILE A 52 -3.50 5.22 12.25
C ILE A 52 -3.65 5.48 10.74
N LEU A 53 -2.57 5.49 9.98
CA LEU A 53 -2.63 5.64 8.53
C LEU A 53 -3.36 4.47 7.85
N ASN A 54 -3.36 3.28 8.46
CA ASN A 54 -4.08 2.12 7.94
C ASN A 54 -5.61 2.32 7.92
N ASP A 55 -6.12 3.24 8.74
CA ASP A 55 -7.54 3.59 8.78
C ASP A 55 -7.88 4.82 7.93
N SER A 56 -6.88 5.43 7.29
CA SER A 56 -7.01 6.71 6.60
C SER A 56 -7.26 6.56 5.10
N CYS A 57 -7.67 7.66 4.46
CA CYS A 57 -7.77 7.77 3.01
C CYS A 57 -6.40 7.62 2.31
N GLU A 58 -5.29 7.84 3.03
CA GLU A 58 -3.93 7.64 2.55
C GLU A 58 -3.70 6.18 2.15
N GLN A 59 -4.11 5.25 3.02
CA GLN A 59 -4.08 3.82 2.74
C GLN A 59 -4.85 3.47 1.46
N GLY A 60 -6.06 4.02 1.30
CA GLY A 60 -6.86 3.77 0.10
C GLY A 60 -6.18 4.28 -1.17
N ALA A 61 -5.59 5.47 -1.12
CA ALA A 61 -4.87 6.06 -2.24
C ALA A 61 -3.59 5.26 -2.57
N TYR A 62 -2.85 4.80 -1.55
CA TYR A 62 -1.67 3.95 -1.69
C TYR A 62 -2.00 2.61 -2.37
N ILE A 63 -3.08 1.96 -1.92
CA ILE A 63 -3.54 0.70 -2.52
C ILE A 63 -3.85 0.91 -4.00
N LEU A 64 -4.63 1.93 -4.32
CA LEU A 64 -5.01 2.20 -5.71
C LEU A 64 -3.79 2.49 -6.59
N LYS A 65 -2.84 3.30 -6.08
CA LYS A 65 -1.56 3.54 -6.76
C LYS A 65 -0.83 2.23 -7.08
N ASN A 66 -0.56 1.42 -6.06
CA ASN A 66 0.23 0.20 -6.27
C ASN A 66 -0.48 -0.80 -7.18
N CYS A 67 -1.79 -0.95 -7.09
CA CYS A 67 -2.54 -1.81 -8.01
C CYS A 67 -2.48 -1.31 -9.46
N ILE A 68 -2.49 0.02 -9.68
CA ILE A 68 -2.31 0.60 -11.01
C ILE A 68 -0.89 0.35 -11.50
N ASP A 69 0.12 0.61 -10.70
CA ASP A 69 1.53 0.45 -11.07
C ASP A 69 1.88 -1.00 -11.38
N MET A 70 1.35 -1.93 -10.58
CA MET A 70 1.62 -3.35 -10.75
C MET A 70 0.78 -4.02 -11.85
N ASN A 71 -0.22 -3.34 -12.39
CA ASN A 71 -1.01 -3.87 -13.49
C ASN A 71 -0.13 -4.22 -14.71
N GLY A 72 -0.09 -5.51 -15.06
CA GLY A 72 0.76 -6.05 -16.11
C GLY A 72 2.23 -6.24 -15.70
N GLN A 73 2.59 -6.02 -14.44
CA GLN A 73 3.92 -6.28 -13.91
C GLN A 73 4.00 -7.57 -13.12
N VAL A 74 2.91 -7.94 -12.47
CA VAL A 74 2.75 -9.16 -11.67
C VAL A 74 1.44 -9.85 -12.04
N ASP A 75 1.34 -11.13 -11.79
CA ASP A 75 0.16 -11.95 -12.09
C ASP A 75 -0.83 -11.97 -10.93
N ILE A 76 -0.33 -11.99 -9.70
CA ILE A 76 -1.13 -11.95 -8.47
C ILE A 76 -0.51 -10.94 -7.50
N MET A 77 -1.40 -10.24 -6.79
CA MET A 77 -1.02 -9.31 -5.74
C MET A 77 -2.01 -9.42 -4.57
N ALA A 78 -1.64 -10.14 -3.52
CA ALA A 78 -2.48 -10.43 -2.38
C ALA A 78 -2.21 -9.44 -1.24
N TYR A 79 -3.25 -8.68 -0.89
CA TYR A 79 -3.16 -7.68 0.18
C TYR A 79 -3.33 -8.32 1.57
N TRP A 80 -2.51 -7.94 2.51
CA TRP A 80 -2.61 -8.29 3.92
C TRP A 80 -3.29 -7.17 4.70
N HIS A 81 -4.54 -7.29 5.16
CA HIS A 81 -5.41 -8.44 5.07
C HIS A 81 -6.89 -8.01 4.99
N ALA A 82 -7.83 -8.96 4.96
CA ALA A 82 -9.25 -8.64 4.72
C ALA A 82 -9.95 -8.01 5.93
N LEU A 83 -9.71 -8.53 7.14
CA LEU A 83 -10.40 -8.12 8.37
C LEU A 83 -9.38 -7.76 9.43
N ASP A 84 -9.64 -6.71 10.20
CA ASP A 84 -8.84 -6.40 11.38
C ASP A 84 -8.85 -7.61 12.34
N LEU A 85 -7.66 -8.02 12.78
CA LEU A 85 -7.52 -9.18 13.63
C LEU A 85 -7.74 -8.81 15.09
N TYR A 86 -8.45 -9.67 15.79
CA TYR A 86 -8.50 -9.62 17.25
C TYR A 86 -7.19 -10.15 17.82
N SER A 87 -6.62 -9.41 18.76
CA SER A 87 -5.46 -9.84 19.52
C SER A 87 -5.50 -9.23 20.91
N ASP A 88 -5.43 -10.04 21.93
CA ASP A 88 -5.36 -9.57 23.33
C ASP A 88 -4.19 -8.60 23.55
N TYR A 89 -3.12 -8.76 22.79
CA TYR A 89 -1.94 -7.89 22.85
C TYR A 89 -2.17 -6.53 22.17
N TYR A 90 -2.98 -6.48 21.11
CA TYR A 90 -3.26 -5.30 20.32
C TYR A 90 -4.69 -4.81 20.46
N ASP A 91 -5.46 -5.39 21.36
CA ASP A 91 -6.86 -5.01 21.51
C ASP A 91 -7.01 -3.58 22.03
N THR A 92 -8.05 -2.93 21.61
CA THR A 92 -8.37 -1.56 21.94
C THR A 92 -9.88 -1.38 21.89
N ASP A 93 -10.37 -0.46 22.72
CA ASP A 93 -11.79 -0.11 22.78
C ASP A 93 -12.24 0.79 21.61
N THR A 94 -11.30 1.19 20.73
CA THR A 94 -11.61 2.04 19.60
C THR A 94 -12.13 1.22 18.42
N VAL A 95 -13.06 1.80 17.68
CA VAL A 95 -13.69 1.20 16.48
C VAL A 95 -12.66 1.02 15.36
N LEU A 96 -11.73 1.96 15.25
CA LEU A 96 -10.60 1.94 14.33
C LEU A 96 -9.33 1.92 15.18
N ASN A 97 -8.45 0.98 14.93
CA ASN A 97 -7.31 0.71 15.79
C ASN A 97 -5.95 0.74 15.05
N GLY A 98 -5.95 1.13 13.77
CA GLY A 98 -4.74 1.18 12.98
C GLY A 98 -4.28 -0.16 12.42
N ASP A 99 -5.08 -1.22 12.51
CA ASP A 99 -4.78 -2.49 11.86
C ASP A 99 -4.91 -2.38 10.33
N SER A 100 -4.27 -3.28 9.60
CA SER A 100 -4.21 -3.22 8.14
C SER A 100 -5.38 -3.87 7.39
N GLY A 101 -6.40 -4.35 8.10
CA GLY A 101 -7.60 -4.92 7.50
C GLY A 101 -8.35 -3.92 6.60
N LEU A 102 -9.05 -4.47 5.61
CA LEU A 102 -9.97 -3.68 4.76
C LEU A 102 -11.26 -3.33 5.50
N ILE A 103 -11.66 -4.18 6.43
CA ILE A 103 -12.87 -4.04 7.23
C ILE A 103 -12.46 -4.12 8.70
N SER A 104 -12.95 -3.18 9.50
CA SER A 104 -12.68 -3.18 10.94
C SER A 104 -13.33 -4.38 11.62
N ARG A 105 -12.88 -4.67 12.83
CA ARG A 105 -13.47 -5.70 13.71
C ARG A 105 -14.99 -5.55 13.85
N ASP A 106 -15.48 -4.33 13.88
CA ASP A 106 -16.90 -4.02 14.02
C ASP A 106 -17.68 -3.99 12.68
N GLY A 107 -17.04 -4.41 11.59
CA GLY A 107 -17.69 -4.51 10.28
C GLY A 107 -17.69 -3.20 9.48
N ILE A 108 -16.89 -2.20 9.85
CA ILE A 108 -16.79 -0.94 9.14
C ILE A 108 -15.82 -1.09 7.96
N CYS A 109 -16.32 -0.82 6.75
CA CYS A 109 -15.47 -0.76 5.56
C CYS A 109 -14.56 0.49 5.62
N LYS A 110 -13.25 0.26 5.62
CA LYS A 110 -12.24 1.31 5.65
C LYS A 110 -12.00 1.92 4.25
N PRO A 111 -11.29 3.03 4.11
CA PRO A 111 -10.90 3.57 2.80
C PRO A 111 -10.18 2.55 1.90
N SER A 112 -9.38 1.67 2.48
CA SER A 112 -8.72 0.55 1.81
C SER A 112 -9.70 -0.40 1.11
N PHE A 113 -10.84 -0.71 1.73
CA PHE A 113 -11.90 -1.51 1.12
C PHE A 113 -12.45 -0.86 -0.15
N TYR A 114 -12.70 0.45 -0.11
CA TYR A 114 -13.22 1.18 -1.26
C TYR A 114 -12.21 1.28 -2.40
N ALA A 115 -10.90 1.32 -2.10
CA ALA A 115 -9.87 1.24 -3.13
C ALA A 115 -9.99 -0.06 -3.94
N PHE A 116 -10.13 -1.21 -3.27
CA PHE A 116 -10.37 -2.49 -3.95
C PHE A 116 -11.71 -2.52 -4.68
N GLN A 117 -12.75 -1.89 -4.15
CA GLN A 117 -14.02 -1.76 -4.85
C GLN A 117 -13.86 -0.97 -6.15
N PHE A 118 -13.05 0.08 -6.19
CA PHE A 118 -12.76 0.84 -7.41
C PHE A 118 -11.98 -0.01 -8.41
N ILE A 119 -10.95 -0.72 -7.97
CA ILE A 119 -10.16 -1.62 -8.80
C ILE A 119 -11.05 -2.70 -9.42
N ASN A 120 -11.95 -3.29 -8.65
CA ASN A 120 -12.88 -4.33 -9.11
C ASN A 120 -13.87 -3.85 -10.19
N ARG A 121 -14.03 -2.55 -10.37
CA ARG A 121 -14.84 -1.98 -11.46
C ARG A 121 -14.09 -1.86 -12.78
N LEU A 122 -12.78 -1.99 -12.80
CA LEU A 122 -11.98 -1.95 -14.01
C LEU A 122 -12.40 -3.04 -14.99
N ARG A 123 -12.16 -2.79 -16.26
CA ARG A 123 -12.52 -3.70 -17.34
C ARG A 123 -11.28 -4.45 -17.84
N SER A 124 -11.53 -5.52 -18.61
CA SER A 124 -10.49 -6.45 -19.03
C SER A 124 -9.45 -5.90 -20.01
N LYS A 125 -9.76 -4.79 -20.70
CA LYS A 125 -8.85 -4.20 -21.67
C LYS A 125 -8.34 -2.86 -21.18
N VAL A 126 -7.04 -2.74 -21.01
CA VAL A 126 -6.38 -1.46 -20.70
C VAL A 126 -6.24 -0.66 -21.98
N LEU A 127 -6.72 0.57 -21.98
CA LEU A 127 -6.54 1.54 -23.06
C LEU A 127 -5.34 2.45 -22.84
N GLY A 128 -5.06 2.76 -21.57
CA GLY A 128 -3.92 3.57 -21.18
C GLY A 128 -3.64 3.48 -19.70
N LYS A 129 -2.36 3.53 -19.36
CA LYS A 129 -1.86 3.64 -18.00
C LYS A 129 -0.98 4.89 -17.91
N TYR A 130 -1.27 5.73 -16.94
CA TYR A 130 -0.62 7.00 -16.68
C TYR A 130 -0.09 7.01 -15.25
N GLU A 131 0.72 7.98 -14.90
CA GLU A 131 1.30 8.09 -13.55
C GLU A 131 0.26 7.93 -12.43
N ASN A 132 -0.89 8.59 -12.58
CA ASN A 132 -1.92 8.63 -11.52
C ASN A 132 -3.26 8.02 -11.95
N ALA A 133 -3.32 7.32 -13.08
CA ALA A 133 -4.58 6.83 -13.61
C ALA A 133 -4.42 5.61 -14.52
N ILE A 134 -5.47 4.80 -14.57
CA ILE A 134 -5.65 3.74 -15.55
C ILE A 134 -7.01 3.88 -16.22
N VAL A 135 -7.03 3.70 -17.55
CA VAL A 135 -8.25 3.70 -18.35
C VAL A 135 -8.48 2.32 -18.92
N THR A 136 -9.66 1.78 -18.69
CA THR A 136 -10.03 0.44 -19.16
C THR A 136 -11.35 0.43 -19.90
N THR A 137 -11.57 -0.61 -20.70
CA THR A 137 -12.82 -0.81 -21.44
C THR A 137 -13.19 -2.29 -21.55
N ASN A 138 -14.47 -2.56 -21.77
CA ASN A 138 -14.94 -3.88 -22.19
C ASN A 138 -14.78 -4.13 -23.69
N GLY A 139 -14.22 -3.16 -24.43
CA GLY A 139 -14.07 -3.22 -25.89
C GLY A 139 -15.34 -2.88 -26.69
N ARG A 140 -16.40 -2.38 -26.03
CA ARG A 140 -17.65 -1.96 -26.66
C ARG A 140 -17.98 -0.52 -26.28
N ASN A 141 -18.77 -0.33 -25.25
CA ASN A 141 -19.33 0.97 -24.87
C ASN A 141 -19.12 1.34 -23.40
N HIS A 142 -18.42 0.52 -22.66
CA HIS A 142 -18.10 0.81 -21.25
C HIS A 142 -16.63 1.19 -21.10
N PHE A 143 -16.40 2.34 -20.48
CA PHE A 143 -15.10 2.86 -20.13
C PHE A 143 -15.09 3.12 -18.62
N VAL A 144 -14.00 2.77 -17.98
CA VAL A 144 -13.78 3.01 -16.55
C VAL A 144 -12.41 3.64 -16.39
N ILE A 145 -12.38 4.72 -15.63
CA ILE A 145 -11.14 5.40 -15.23
C ILE A 145 -11.02 5.26 -13.73
N ALA A 146 -9.90 4.72 -13.26
CA ALA A 146 -9.50 4.81 -11.87
C ALA A 146 -8.30 5.75 -11.76
N CYS A 147 -8.34 6.65 -10.80
CA CYS A 147 -7.26 7.60 -10.56
C CYS A 147 -7.04 7.80 -9.06
N HIS A 148 -5.81 8.18 -8.71
CA HIS A 148 -5.41 8.51 -7.36
C HIS A 148 -4.63 9.83 -7.32
N ASN A 149 -4.51 10.38 -6.14
CA ASN A 149 -3.65 11.52 -5.85
C ASN A 149 -2.65 11.21 -4.73
N TYR A 150 -2.27 9.94 -4.61
CA TYR A 150 -1.31 9.53 -3.61
C TYR A 150 0.00 10.29 -3.76
N LYS A 151 0.48 10.80 -2.66
CA LYS A 151 1.83 11.37 -2.51
C LYS A 151 2.35 10.89 -1.17
N SER A 152 3.59 10.46 -1.13
CA SER A 152 4.20 10.08 0.15
C SER A 152 4.17 11.26 1.13
N LEU A 153 4.20 10.95 2.42
CA LEU A 153 4.22 11.98 3.47
C LEU A 153 5.42 12.93 3.29
N SER A 154 6.57 12.39 2.93
CA SER A 154 7.78 13.16 2.66
C SER A 154 7.61 14.22 1.57
N SER A 155 6.73 13.99 0.59
CA SER A 155 6.45 14.97 -0.48
C SER A 155 5.46 16.06 -0.06
N ARG A 156 4.81 15.91 1.09
CA ARG A 156 3.79 16.86 1.60
C ARG A 156 4.33 17.83 2.63
N TYR A 157 5.40 17.46 3.30
CA TYR A 157 6.00 18.29 4.34
C TYR A 157 7.20 19.04 3.79
N VAL A 158 7.14 20.35 3.85
CA VAL A 158 8.30 21.21 3.67
C VAL A 158 8.81 21.49 5.07
N PHE A 159 9.94 20.87 5.42
CA PHE A 159 10.59 21.16 6.69
C PHE A 159 11.32 22.49 6.56
N THR A 160 11.18 23.33 7.56
CA THR A 160 12.03 24.50 7.73
C THR A 160 13.26 24.09 8.52
N ASP A 161 14.36 24.83 8.38
CA ASP A 161 15.60 24.56 9.13
C ASP A 161 15.42 24.66 10.66
N GLU A 162 14.25 25.12 11.11
CA GLU A 162 13.87 25.22 12.53
C GLU A 162 13.24 23.92 13.06
N ASP A 163 12.85 23.01 12.19
CA ASP A 163 12.28 21.74 12.59
C ASP A 163 13.40 20.74 12.89
N GLU A 164 13.54 20.35 14.15
CA GLU A 164 14.50 19.33 14.59
C GLU A 164 14.18 17.93 14.02
N ILE A 165 13.02 17.78 13.38
CA ILE A 165 12.53 16.51 12.83
C ILE A 165 13.15 16.32 11.46
N GLN A 166 13.99 15.32 11.33
CA GLN A 166 14.53 14.90 10.04
C GLN A 166 13.48 14.12 9.25
N LEU A 167 13.60 14.18 7.90
CA LEU A 167 12.69 13.46 7.01
C LEU A 167 12.62 11.95 7.34
N GLU A 168 13.74 11.38 7.77
CA GLU A 168 13.91 9.99 8.17
C GLU A 168 13.19 9.65 9.47
N ASP A 169 12.93 10.66 10.32
CA ASP A 169 12.25 10.49 11.59
C ASP A 169 10.73 10.48 11.46
N ILE A 170 10.16 11.06 10.39
CA ILE A 170 8.71 11.18 10.21
C ILE A 170 8.03 9.83 10.16
N GLU A 171 8.60 8.89 9.42
CA GLU A 171 8.02 7.55 9.31
C GLU A 171 8.05 6.84 10.65
N GLN A 172 9.10 7.05 11.44
CA GLN A 172 9.19 6.53 12.79
C GLN A 172 8.11 7.15 13.69
N TYR A 173 7.89 8.46 13.61
CA TYR A 173 6.82 9.13 14.37
C TYR A 173 5.43 8.66 13.96
N VAL A 174 5.20 8.39 12.67
CA VAL A 174 3.92 7.90 12.18
C VAL A 174 3.65 6.45 12.57
N GLU A 175 4.69 5.62 12.65
CA GLU A 175 4.55 4.20 13.03
C GLU A 175 4.62 3.95 14.53
N ASP A 176 5.39 4.77 15.25
CA ASP A 176 5.60 4.61 16.71
C ASP A 176 4.73 5.55 17.54
N VAL A 177 3.78 6.26 16.93
CA VAL A 177 2.85 7.10 17.69
C VAL A 177 2.06 6.21 18.64
N GLU A 178 2.48 6.21 19.90
CA GLU A 178 1.63 5.71 20.97
C GLU A 178 0.30 6.46 20.92
N PRO A 179 -0.84 5.78 21.09
CA PRO A 179 -2.11 6.46 21.15
C PRO A 179 -2.01 7.58 22.20
N ILE A 180 -2.32 8.78 21.78
CA ILE A 180 -2.41 9.94 22.68
C ILE A 180 -3.43 9.53 23.74
N LYS A 181 -2.94 9.39 24.99
CA LYS A 181 -3.78 9.07 26.16
C LYS A 181 -4.70 10.23 26.45
#